data_980cfac58469c694a432813b88316c19
#
_entry.id   980cfac58469c694a432813b88316c19
#
_cell.length_a   1.000
_cell.length_b   1.000
_cell.length_c   1.000
_cell.angle_alpha   90.00
_cell.angle_beta   90.00
_cell.angle_gamma   90.00
#
_symmetry.space_group_name_H-M   'P 1'
#
loop_
_entity.id
_entity.type
_entity.pdbx_description
1 polymer ?
#
loop_
_entity_poly.entity_id
_entity_poly.type
_entity_poly.pdbx_seq_one_letter_code
_entity_poly.pdbx_strand_id
1 'polypeptide(L)'
;MCIRDSHNVEGARGATEQARLASDSARKSGELVGRFVDTMHEIQHSSRQIADIIGVIDGIAFQTNILALNAAVEAARAGEQGRGFAVVAAEVRNLAQRSADASKDIRGLISGSVDRVDQGSALVEQARSAMDEVVTDTLRVMDCLLYTSDAADERSS
;
A
#
# COMPACT_ATOMS: atom_id res chain seq x y z
N MET A 1 -18.07 50.45 26.62
CA MET A 1 -17.41 49.27 26.08
C MET A 1 -17.19 48.28 27.22
N CYS A 2 -17.95 47.19 27.28
CA CYS A 2 -17.87 46.26 28.39
C CYS A 2 -16.66 45.36 28.27
N ILE A 3 -15.93 45.12 29.36
CA ILE A 3 -14.80 44.20 29.47
C ILE A 3 -15.15 42.81 28.88
N ARG A 4 -16.42 42.42 28.94
CA ARG A 4 -16.97 41.18 28.38
C ARG A 4 -16.89 41.14 26.84
N ASP A 5 -17.09 42.25 26.15
CA ASP A 5 -17.06 42.32 24.67
C ASP A 5 -15.63 42.20 24.15
N SER A 6 -14.65 42.82 24.81
CA SER A 6 -13.22 42.70 24.49
C SER A 6 -12.72 41.25 24.63
N HIS A 7 -13.17 40.54 25.70
CA HIS A 7 -12.84 39.14 25.91
C HIS A 7 -13.44 38.20 24.86
N ASN A 8 -14.65 38.50 24.39
CA ASN A 8 -15.32 37.71 23.35
C ASN A 8 -14.65 37.87 21.98
N VAL A 9 -14.24 39.10 21.65
CA VAL A 9 -13.50 39.36 20.37
C VAL A 9 -12.13 38.70 20.37
N GLU A 10 -11.40 38.73 21.48
CA GLU A 10 -10.11 38.09 21.64
C GLU A 10 -10.24 36.56 21.57
N GLY A 11 -11.28 36.01 22.21
CA GLY A 11 -11.62 34.59 22.13
C GLY A 11 -12.00 34.14 20.71
N ALA A 12 -12.77 34.94 19.97
CA ALA A 12 -13.15 34.66 18.60
C ALA A 12 -11.91 34.68 17.65
N ARG A 13 -11.00 35.63 17.82
CA ARG A 13 -9.74 35.70 17.06
C ARG A 13 -8.85 34.47 17.33
N GLY A 14 -8.72 34.07 18.60
CA GLY A 14 -7.98 32.87 18.98
C GLY A 14 -8.58 31.60 18.38
N ALA A 15 -9.91 31.47 18.39
CA ALA A 15 -10.61 30.34 17.79
C ALA A 15 -10.45 30.29 16.26
N THR A 16 -10.49 31.43 15.58
CA THR A 16 -10.26 31.54 14.13
C THR A 16 -8.85 31.10 13.75
N GLU A 17 -7.83 31.53 14.51
CA GLU A 17 -6.44 31.13 14.25
C GLU A 17 -6.23 29.62 14.50
N GLN A 18 -6.83 29.07 15.56
CA GLN A 18 -6.82 27.63 15.82
C GLN A 18 -7.51 26.84 14.70
N ALA A 19 -8.64 27.30 14.22
CA ALA A 19 -9.36 26.69 13.11
C ALA A 19 -8.51 26.71 11.82
N ARG A 20 -7.85 27.82 11.53
CA ARG A 20 -6.93 27.95 10.39
C ARG A 20 -5.78 26.95 10.48
N LEU A 21 -5.13 26.84 11.62
CA LEU A 21 -4.04 25.89 11.86
C LEU A 21 -4.51 24.44 11.72
N ALA A 22 -5.70 24.10 12.21
CA ALA A 22 -6.30 22.79 12.07
C ALA A 22 -6.58 22.44 10.60
N SER A 23 -7.14 23.39 9.83
CA SER A 23 -7.37 23.23 8.40
C SER A 23 -6.07 23.02 7.63
N ASP A 24 -5.03 23.82 7.90
CA ASP A 24 -3.72 23.66 7.27
C ASP A 24 -3.07 22.30 7.61
N SER A 25 -3.22 21.84 8.85
CA SER A 25 -2.72 20.54 9.29
C SER A 25 -3.47 19.38 8.60
N ALA A 26 -4.79 19.47 8.53
CA ALA A 26 -5.62 18.47 7.85
C ALA A 26 -5.29 18.39 6.35
N ARG A 27 -5.09 19.53 5.68
CA ARG A 27 -4.69 19.59 4.27
C ARG A 27 -3.33 18.94 4.04
N LYS A 28 -2.31 19.25 4.86
CA LYS A 28 -1.00 18.61 4.80
C LYS A 28 -1.08 17.10 5.02
N SER A 29 -1.91 16.67 5.95
CA SER A 29 -2.16 15.26 6.20
C SER A 29 -2.81 14.59 4.99
N GLY A 30 -3.77 15.24 4.33
CA GLY A 30 -4.40 14.78 3.10
C GLY A 30 -3.39 14.61 1.95
N GLU A 31 -2.44 15.55 1.79
CA GLU A 31 -1.37 15.44 0.79
C GLU A 31 -0.44 14.23 1.07
N LEU A 32 -0.11 13.97 2.34
CA LEU A 32 0.69 12.80 2.74
C LEU A 32 -0.07 11.49 2.47
N VAL A 33 -1.35 11.47 2.76
CA VAL A 33 -2.25 10.34 2.48
C VAL A 33 -2.31 10.07 0.98
N GLY A 34 -2.40 11.10 0.13
CA GLY A 34 -2.35 10.96 -1.33
C GLY A 34 -1.06 10.28 -1.80
N ARG A 35 0.10 10.75 -1.32
CA ARG A 35 1.40 10.13 -1.64
C ARG A 35 1.50 8.69 -1.16
N PHE A 36 0.89 8.36 -0.04
CA PHE A 36 0.85 6.99 0.45
C PHE A 36 0.06 6.07 -0.48
N VAL A 37 -1.09 6.54 -1.00
CA VAL A 37 -1.89 5.81 -2.00
C VAL A 37 -1.06 5.52 -3.25
N ASP A 38 -0.35 6.54 -3.78
CA ASP A 38 0.52 6.37 -4.95
C ASP A 38 1.58 5.28 -4.69
N THR A 39 2.22 5.30 -3.51
CA THR A 39 3.20 4.28 -3.12
C THR A 39 2.58 2.88 -3.03
N MET A 40 1.34 2.75 -2.53
CA MET A 40 0.63 1.48 -2.48
C MET A 40 0.34 0.93 -3.89
N HIS A 41 -0.03 1.79 -4.84
CA HIS A 41 -0.19 1.41 -6.24
C HIS A 41 1.11 0.92 -6.88
N GLU A 42 2.25 1.56 -6.58
CA GLU A 42 3.57 1.10 -7.04
C GLU A 42 3.93 -0.27 -6.47
N ILE A 43 3.67 -0.49 -5.17
CA ILE A 43 3.90 -1.79 -4.53
C ILE A 43 3.01 -2.87 -5.16
N GLN A 44 1.74 -2.57 -5.42
CA GLN A 44 0.83 -3.49 -6.08
C GLN A 44 1.31 -3.85 -7.49
N HIS A 45 1.75 -2.84 -8.26
CA HIS A 45 2.30 -3.06 -9.60
C HIS A 45 3.55 -3.96 -9.56
N SER A 46 4.49 -3.65 -8.66
CA SER A 46 5.72 -4.44 -8.47
C SER A 46 5.41 -5.88 -8.04
N SER A 47 4.43 -6.06 -7.16
CA SER A 47 4.00 -7.39 -6.70
C SER A 47 3.44 -8.24 -7.85
N ARG A 48 2.67 -7.63 -8.76
CA ARG A 48 2.18 -8.32 -9.97
C ARG A 48 3.33 -8.74 -10.89
N GLN A 49 4.31 -7.85 -11.09
CA GLN A 49 5.50 -8.19 -11.88
C GLN A 49 6.28 -9.36 -11.26
N ILE A 50 6.42 -9.40 -9.93
CA ILE A 50 7.06 -10.52 -9.25
C ILE A 50 6.24 -11.80 -9.44
N ALA A 51 4.92 -11.75 -9.36
CA ALA A 51 4.07 -12.91 -9.62
C ALA A 51 4.26 -13.47 -11.03
N ASP A 52 4.41 -12.61 -12.03
CA ASP A 52 4.70 -13.02 -13.42
C ASP A 52 6.07 -13.70 -13.53
N ILE A 53 7.11 -13.14 -12.89
CA ILE A 53 8.45 -13.73 -12.85
C ILE A 53 8.42 -15.12 -12.19
N ILE A 54 7.71 -15.26 -11.06
CA ILE A 54 7.53 -16.55 -10.40
C ILE A 54 6.81 -17.55 -11.29
N GLY A 55 5.88 -17.10 -12.14
CA GLY A 55 5.24 -17.92 -13.17
C GLY A 55 6.24 -18.46 -14.18
N VAL A 56 7.20 -17.64 -14.61
CA VAL A 56 8.29 -18.06 -15.51
C VAL A 56 9.22 -19.07 -14.83
N ILE A 57 9.60 -18.83 -13.56
CA ILE A 57 10.46 -19.74 -12.79
C ILE A 57 9.81 -21.11 -12.62
N ASP A 58 8.51 -21.15 -12.33
CA ASP A 58 7.73 -22.39 -12.22
C ASP A 58 7.73 -23.15 -13.58
N GLY A 59 7.55 -22.43 -14.69
CA GLY A 59 7.67 -22.98 -16.04
C GLY A 59 9.05 -23.56 -16.34
N ILE A 60 10.13 -22.88 -15.94
CA ILE A 60 11.51 -23.37 -16.07
C ILE A 60 11.73 -24.62 -15.21
N ALA A 61 11.22 -24.63 -13.99
CA ALA A 61 11.30 -25.80 -13.11
C ALA A 61 10.60 -27.01 -13.74
N PHE A 62 9.41 -26.81 -14.31
CA PHE A 62 8.71 -27.87 -15.04
C PHE A 62 9.51 -28.39 -16.25
N GLN A 63 10.05 -27.49 -17.09
CA GLN A 63 10.88 -27.89 -18.24
C GLN A 63 12.13 -28.63 -17.79
N THR A 64 12.78 -28.18 -16.73
CA THR A 64 13.95 -28.82 -16.13
C THR A 64 13.63 -30.23 -15.63
N ASN A 65 12.47 -30.40 -14.98
CA ASN A 65 11.99 -31.71 -14.53
C ASN A 65 11.81 -32.69 -15.73
N ILE A 66 11.23 -32.19 -16.84
CA ILE A 66 11.05 -33.02 -18.06
C ILE A 66 12.41 -33.37 -18.69
N LEU A 67 13.34 -32.39 -18.77
CA LEU A 67 14.70 -32.64 -19.27
C LEU A 67 15.44 -33.67 -18.42
N ALA A 68 15.33 -33.56 -17.09
CA ALA A 68 15.93 -34.52 -16.17
C ALA A 68 15.35 -35.94 -16.35
N LEU A 69 14.03 -36.03 -16.54
CA LEU A 69 13.36 -37.30 -16.82
C LEU A 69 13.88 -37.94 -18.13
N ASN A 70 13.97 -37.17 -19.20
CA ASN A 70 14.49 -37.62 -20.46
C ASN A 70 15.94 -38.09 -20.33
N ALA A 71 16.79 -37.34 -19.59
CA ALA A 71 18.16 -37.74 -19.29
C ALA A 71 18.25 -39.05 -18.48
N ALA A 72 17.36 -39.22 -17.50
CA ALA A 72 17.30 -40.47 -16.74
C ALA A 72 16.92 -41.68 -17.61
N VAL A 73 15.98 -41.50 -18.53
CA VAL A 73 15.59 -42.57 -19.49
C VAL A 73 16.75 -42.94 -20.39
N GLU A 74 17.48 -41.95 -20.94
CA GLU A 74 18.61 -42.21 -21.81
C GLU A 74 19.79 -42.83 -21.05
N ALA A 75 20.02 -42.41 -19.79
CA ALA A 75 21.00 -43.03 -18.92
C ALA A 75 20.68 -44.53 -18.63
N ALA A 76 19.40 -44.83 -18.40
CA ALA A 76 18.96 -46.22 -18.25
C ALA A 76 19.18 -47.06 -19.53
N ARG A 77 18.99 -46.45 -20.70
CA ARG A 77 19.23 -47.06 -22.01
C ARG A 77 20.70 -47.39 -22.27
N ALA A 78 21.62 -46.58 -21.72
CA ALA A 78 23.07 -46.78 -21.82
C ALA A 78 23.59 -47.88 -20.83
N GLY A 79 22.73 -48.48 -20.00
CA GLY A 79 23.10 -49.58 -19.09
C GLY A 79 24.16 -49.16 -18.06
N GLU A 80 25.15 -50.00 -17.83
CA GLU A 80 26.22 -49.74 -16.84
C GLU A 80 27.02 -48.45 -17.14
N GLN A 81 27.15 -48.03 -18.36
CA GLN A 81 27.86 -46.80 -18.74
C GLN A 81 27.04 -45.55 -18.40
N GLY A 82 25.72 -45.67 -18.22
CA GLY A 82 24.83 -44.58 -17.89
C GLY A 82 24.67 -44.29 -16.39
N ARG A 83 25.18 -45.13 -15.48
CA ARG A 83 24.93 -45.04 -14.02
C ARG A 83 25.26 -43.67 -13.42
N GLY A 84 26.40 -43.08 -13.82
CA GLY A 84 26.77 -41.74 -13.36
C GLY A 84 25.80 -40.66 -13.82
N PHE A 85 25.33 -40.73 -15.06
CA PHE A 85 24.33 -39.79 -15.61
C PHE A 85 22.96 -39.97 -14.95
N ALA A 86 22.56 -41.17 -14.58
CA ALA A 86 21.30 -41.43 -13.89
C ALA A 86 21.26 -40.75 -12.52
N VAL A 87 22.38 -40.75 -11.79
CA VAL A 87 22.47 -40.05 -10.48
C VAL A 87 22.34 -38.54 -10.67
N VAL A 88 23.02 -37.98 -11.65
CA VAL A 88 22.92 -36.51 -11.93
C VAL A 88 21.51 -36.16 -12.37
N ALA A 89 20.88 -36.95 -13.23
CA ALA A 89 19.51 -36.72 -13.67
C ALA A 89 18.52 -36.76 -12.51
N ALA A 90 18.69 -37.68 -11.58
CA ALA A 90 17.86 -37.76 -10.37
C ALA A 90 18.03 -36.51 -9.49
N GLU A 91 19.25 -36.01 -9.31
CA GLU A 91 19.53 -34.81 -8.51
C GLU A 91 18.96 -33.54 -9.19
N VAL A 92 19.11 -33.42 -10.52
CA VAL A 92 18.52 -32.30 -11.29
C VAL A 92 17.00 -32.32 -11.17
N ARG A 93 16.36 -33.50 -11.20
CA ARG A 93 14.93 -33.66 -11.03
C ARG A 93 14.48 -33.23 -9.63
N ASN A 94 15.21 -33.63 -8.60
CA ASN A 94 14.93 -33.22 -7.22
C ASN A 94 15.04 -31.70 -7.07
N LEU A 95 16.07 -31.07 -7.66
CA LEU A 95 16.26 -29.63 -7.63
C LEU A 95 15.11 -28.91 -8.34
N ALA A 96 14.68 -29.41 -9.50
CA ALA A 96 13.55 -28.85 -10.26
C ALA A 96 12.26 -28.89 -9.42
N GLN A 97 11.98 -30.01 -8.75
CA GLN A 97 10.83 -30.15 -7.85
C GLN A 97 10.90 -29.14 -6.71
N ARG A 98 12.03 -29.03 -6.04
CA ARG A 98 12.23 -28.06 -4.94
C ARG A 98 12.07 -26.61 -5.43
N SER A 99 12.49 -26.32 -6.66
CA SER A 99 12.32 -25.01 -7.27
C SER A 99 10.84 -24.68 -7.54
N ALA A 100 10.06 -25.65 -8.02
CA ALA A 100 8.62 -25.53 -8.23
C ALA A 100 7.88 -25.29 -6.89
N ASP A 101 8.23 -26.06 -5.85
CA ASP A 101 7.64 -25.91 -4.52
C ASP A 101 7.93 -24.51 -3.94
N ALA A 102 9.18 -24.05 -4.01
CA ALA A 102 9.58 -22.70 -3.58
C ALA A 102 8.83 -21.59 -4.36
N SER A 103 8.65 -21.79 -5.68
CA SER A 103 7.88 -20.85 -6.52
C SER A 103 6.42 -20.76 -6.07
N LYS A 104 5.82 -21.87 -5.69
CA LYS A 104 4.46 -21.91 -5.16
C LYS A 104 4.34 -21.16 -3.84
N ASP A 105 5.31 -21.36 -2.93
CA ASP A 105 5.33 -20.67 -1.63
C ASP A 105 5.48 -19.15 -1.82
N ILE A 106 6.39 -18.71 -2.71
CA ILE A 106 6.59 -17.29 -3.02
C ILE A 106 5.31 -16.70 -3.63
N ARG A 107 4.64 -17.40 -4.53
CA ARG A 107 3.35 -16.95 -5.10
C ARG A 107 2.31 -16.73 -4.01
N GLY A 108 2.23 -17.61 -3.02
CA GLY A 108 1.35 -17.45 -1.86
C GLY A 108 1.67 -16.20 -1.04
N LEU A 109 2.96 -15.93 -0.79
CA LEU A 109 3.40 -14.74 -0.07
C LEU A 109 3.08 -13.44 -0.84
N ILE A 110 3.27 -13.44 -2.16
CA ILE A 110 2.95 -12.28 -3.01
C ILE A 110 1.44 -12.02 -3.03
N SER A 111 0.62 -13.06 -3.20
CA SER A 111 -0.85 -12.92 -3.12
C SER A 111 -1.29 -12.32 -1.80
N GLY A 112 -0.81 -12.85 -0.68
CA GLY A 112 -1.11 -12.28 0.64
C GLY A 112 -0.58 -10.86 0.85
N SER A 113 0.49 -10.47 0.15
CA SER A 113 1.01 -9.09 0.19
C SER A 113 0.10 -8.13 -0.60
N VAL A 114 -0.38 -8.54 -1.77
CA VAL A 114 -1.35 -7.76 -2.57
C VAL A 114 -2.63 -7.54 -1.79
N ASP A 115 -3.18 -8.58 -1.15
CA ASP A 115 -4.39 -8.46 -0.34
C ASP A 115 -4.24 -7.46 0.82
N ARG A 116 -3.05 -7.43 1.46
CA ARG A 116 -2.76 -6.46 2.53
C ARG A 116 -2.61 -5.04 2.00
N VAL A 117 -2.04 -4.87 0.82
CA VAL A 117 -1.93 -3.56 0.16
C VAL A 117 -3.32 -3.04 -0.19
N ASP A 118 -4.22 -3.88 -0.70
CA ASP A 118 -5.60 -3.51 -1.02
C ASP A 118 -6.37 -3.10 0.25
N GLN A 119 -6.24 -3.85 1.34
CA GLN A 119 -6.84 -3.49 2.62
C GLN A 119 -6.27 -2.18 3.17
N GLY A 120 -4.95 -1.99 3.08
CA GLY A 120 -4.27 -0.76 3.48
C GLY A 120 -4.76 0.44 2.68
N SER A 121 -4.89 0.31 1.36
CA SER A 121 -5.40 1.36 0.48
C SER A 121 -6.83 1.77 0.83
N ALA A 122 -7.70 0.82 1.17
CA ALA A 122 -9.07 1.11 1.59
C ALA A 122 -9.11 1.91 2.92
N LEU A 123 -8.25 1.57 3.89
CA LEU A 123 -8.15 2.31 5.16
C LEU A 123 -7.62 3.74 4.95
N VAL A 124 -6.70 3.90 4.04
CA VAL A 124 -6.10 5.20 3.71
C VAL A 124 -7.10 6.11 3.00
N GLU A 125 -7.95 5.57 2.13
CA GLU A 125 -9.02 6.35 1.49
C GLU A 125 -10.08 6.81 2.52
N GLN A 126 -10.38 6.00 3.53
CA GLN A 126 -11.22 6.42 4.65
C GLN A 126 -10.57 7.55 5.46
N ALA A 127 -9.26 7.46 5.72
CA ALA A 127 -8.52 8.52 6.41
C ALA A 127 -8.52 9.83 5.62
N ARG A 128 -8.40 9.76 4.29
CA ARG A 128 -8.49 10.91 3.40
C ARG A 128 -9.86 11.58 3.48
N SER A 129 -10.93 10.79 3.41
CA SER A 129 -12.29 11.30 3.55
C SER A 129 -12.51 12.02 4.91
N ALA A 130 -11.97 11.44 6.00
CA ALA A 130 -12.03 12.06 7.31
C ALA A 130 -11.27 13.39 7.39
N MET A 131 -10.12 13.51 6.69
CA MET A 131 -9.36 14.77 6.62
C MET A 131 -10.12 15.85 5.83
N ASP A 132 -10.77 15.49 4.73
CA ASP A 132 -11.59 16.40 3.93
C ASP A 132 -12.80 16.89 4.75
N GLU A 133 -13.40 16.05 5.59
CA GLU A 133 -14.46 16.43 6.52
C GLU A 133 -13.95 17.43 7.56
N VAL A 134 -12.77 17.21 8.16
CA VAL A 134 -12.14 18.14 9.10
C VAL A 134 -11.90 19.50 8.45
N VAL A 135 -11.41 19.54 7.21
CA VAL A 135 -11.22 20.80 6.47
C VAL A 135 -12.55 21.53 6.29
N THR A 136 -13.58 20.81 5.86
CA THR A 136 -14.92 21.38 5.64
C THR A 136 -15.54 21.94 6.93
N ASP A 137 -15.47 21.19 8.03
CA ASP A 137 -16.00 21.61 9.31
C ASP A 137 -15.23 22.81 9.90
N THR A 138 -13.91 22.84 9.70
CA THR A 138 -13.09 23.96 10.15
C THR A 138 -13.44 25.26 9.39
N LEU A 139 -13.71 25.17 8.09
CA LEU A 139 -14.17 26.31 7.29
C LEU A 139 -15.52 26.80 7.76
N ARG A 140 -16.46 25.92 8.09
CA ARG A 140 -17.77 26.29 8.66
C ARG A 140 -17.64 27.00 10.01
N VAL A 141 -16.72 26.54 10.86
CA VAL A 141 -16.42 27.19 12.15
C VAL A 141 -15.86 28.61 11.91
N MET A 142 -14.95 28.77 10.96
CA MET A 142 -14.40 30.09 10.62
C MET A 142 -15.48 31.06 10.11
N ASP A 143 -16.37 30.61 9.23
CA ASP A 143 -17.50 31.40 8.74
C ASP A 143 -18.43 31.84 9.89
N CYS A 144 -18.72 30.93 10.81
CA CYS A 144 -19.55 31.23 11.97
C CYS A 144 -18.90 32.29 12.90
N LEU A 145 -17.58 32.18 13.10
CA LEU A 145 -16.82 33.13 13.94
C LEU A 145 -16.71 34.52 13.31
N LEU A 146 -16.53 34.60 11.98
CA LEU A 146 -16.53 35.87 11.25
C LEU A 146 -17.87 36.57 11.34
N TYR A 147 -18.97 35.85 11.13
CA TYR A 147 -20.31 36.41 11.27
C TYR A 147 -20.59 36.93 12.66
N THR A 148 -20.11 36.23 13.71
CA THR A 148 -20.28 36.64 15.11
C THR A 148 -19.45 37.88 15.46
N SER A 149 -18.25 38.03 14.85
CA SER A 149 -17.37 39.18 15.02
C SER A 149 -17.94 40.45 14.35
N ASP A 150 -18.48 40.33 13.13
CA ASP A 150 -19.10 41.44 12.39
C ASP A 150 -20.37 41.95 13.11
N ALA A 151 -21.21 41.03 13.59
CA ALA A 151 -22.43 41.41 14.35
C ALA A 151 -22.12 42.06 15.71
N ALA A 152 -20.95 41.81 16.29
CA ALA A 152 -20.49 42.47 17.51
C ALA A 152 -19.96 43.90 17.25
N ASP A 153 -19.31 44.11 16.09
CA ASP A 153 -18.78 45.44 15.68
C ASP A 153 -19.91 46.41 15.28
N GLU A 154 -20.96 45.95 14.58
CA GLU A 154 -22.14 46.74 14.24
C GLU A 154 -22.93 47.20 15.47
N ARG A 155 -22.90 46.45 16.58
CA ARG A 155 -23.55 46.85 17.84
C ARG A 155 -22.71 47.81 18.67
N SER A 156 -21.46 48.04 18.28
CA SER A 156 -20.53 48.95 18.99
C SER A 156 -20.46 50.35 18.34
N SER A 157 -21.06 50.51 17.18
CA SER A 157 -21.21 51.81 16.47
C SER A 157 -22.52 52.47 16.77
#